data_795c2d03a035be045e6a64d08720ffde
#
_entry.id   795c2d03a035be045e6a64d08720ffde
#
_cell.length_a   1.000
_cell.length_b   1.000
_cell.length_c   1.000
_cell.angle_alpha   90.00
_cell.angle_beta   90.00
_cell.angle_gamma   90.00
#
_symmetry.space_group_name_H-M   'P 1'
#
loop_
_entity.id
_entity.type
_entity.pdbx_description
1 polymer ?
#
loop_
_entity_poly.entity_id
_entity_poly.type
_entity_poly.pdbx_seq_one_letter_code
_entity_poly.pdbx_strand_id
1 'polypeptide(L)'
;IRKKANIPGFRPGMAPKGMLQKMYGKSILAEVINKVIGEGLNKYIEENNLNLLGDPLPNEELTPEVNFDTQDTFSFAFDIAVAPEFDALLNGKNKLTQYTITVTDEMVDNQVKSYAQRFGEYVQAEVVEEGDVVKGLLTEQKENGIVKENGMLTPAYMSDKEQAKLFAGAKVGDVITFNPTKAYGNSVEVSSMLGISKEEAEALTSDFTFELQGITRHQAAAIDGELFAKVY
;
A
#
# COMPACT_ATOMS: atom_id res chain seq x y z
N ILE A 1 10.30 4.55 32.43
CA ILE A 1 9.31 5.61 32.22
C ILE A 1 9.80 6.93 32.83
N ARG A 2 10.23 7.02 34.11
CA ARG A 2 10.66 8.26 34.77
C ARG A 2 11.68 9.07 33.93
N LYS A 3 12.66 8.44 33.31
CA LYS A 3 13.71 9.09 32.49
C LYS A 3 13.15 9.64 31.16
N LYS A 4 12.05 9.07 30.64
CA LYS A 4 11.47 9.39 29.31
C LYS A 4 10.17 10.21 29.41
N ALA A 5 9.54 10.28 30.59
CA ALA A 5 8.27 10.99 30.77
C ALA A 5 8.48 12.51 30.59
N ASN A 6 7.72 13.08 29.67
CA ASN A 6 7.66 14.53 29.48
C ASN A 6 6.39 15.04 30.16
N ILE A 7 6.55 15.70 31.32
CA ILE A 7 5.44 16.24 32.11
C ILE A 7 5.56 17.76 32.13
N PRO A 8 4.52 18.50 31.72
CA PRO A 8 4.52 19.94 31.78
C PRO A 8 4.89 20.47 33.19
N GLY A 9 5.84 21.38 33.25
CA GLY A 9 6.34 21.95 34.52
C GLY A 9 7.49 21.19 35.17
N PHE A 10 7.94 20.06 34.64
CA PHE A 10 9.11 19.32 35.17
C PHE A 10 10.14 19.04 34.06
N ARG A 11 11.40 19.16 34.42
CA ARG A 11 12.51 18.76 33.54
C ARG A 11 12.45 17.22 33.36
N PRO A 12 12.70 16.68 32.15
CA PRO A 12 12.73 15.23 31.91
C PRO A 12 13.54 14.47 32.96
N GLY A 13 12.93 13.46 33.56
CA GLY A 13 13.54 12.64 34.63
C GLY A 13 13.39 13.18 36.05
N MET A 14 12.88 14.41 36.26
CA MET A 14 12.77 15.04 37.58
C MET A 14 11.34 15.03 38.15
N ALA A 15 10.37 14.49 37.46
CA ALA A 15 9.00 14.37 37.96
C ALA A 15 8.93 13.53 39.27
N PRO A 16 8.12 13.97 40.26
CA PRO A 16 7.93 13.21 41.49
C PRO A 16 7.35 11.82 41.24
N LYS A 17 7.89 10.80 41.93
CA LYS A 17 7.49 9.40 41.75
C LYS A 17 5.99 9.17 42.00
N GLY A 18 5.41 9.82 43.00
CA GLY A 18 3.97 9.71 43.33
C GLY A 18 3.07 10.30 42.23
N MET A 19 3.51 11.34 41.52
CA MET A 19 2.77 11.92 40.39
C MET A 19 2.77 10.98 39.19
N LEU A 20 3.91 10.40 38.88
CA LEU A 20 4.04 9.39 37.83
C LEU A 20 3.17 8.16 38.12
N GLN A 21 3.14 7.72 39.36
CA GLN A 21 2.33 6.59 39.79
C GLN A 21 0.84 6.87 39.63
N LYS A 22 0.38 8.07 39.96
CA LYS A 22 -1.02 8.46 39.76
C LYS A 22 -1.39 8.57 38.27
N MET A 23 -0.49 9.08 37.43
CA MET A 23 -0.78 9.31 36.01
C MET A 23 -0.63 8.04 35.14
N TYR A 24 0.37 7.23 35.44
CA TYR A 24 0.76 6.10 34.58
C TYR A 24 0.69 4.74 35.28
N GLY A 25 0.42 4.71 36.60
CA GLY A 25 0.49 3.50 37.40
C GLY A 25 -0.37 2.37 36.86
N LYS A 26 -1.64 2.65 36.56
CA LYS A 26 -2.59 1.65 36.05
C LYS A 26 -2.20 1.14 34.64
N SER A 27 -1.75 2.02 33.76
CA SER A 27 -1.31 1.64 32.42
C SER A 27 -0.03 0.78 32.45
N ILE A 28 0.91 1.15 33.34
CA ILE A 28 2.14 0.36 33.53
C ILE A 28 1.82 -1.02 34.11
N LEU A 29 0.91 -1.07 35.08
CA LEU A 29 0.48 -2.33 35.70
C LEU A 29 -0.17 -3.25 34.67
N ALA A 30 -1.08 -2.73 33.84
CA ALA A 30 -1.71 -3.47 32.77
C ALA A 30 -0.68 -4.00 31.74
N GLU A 31 0.29 -3.16 31.35
CA GLU A 31 1.38 -3.56 30.43
C GLU A 31 2.22 -4.69 31.02
N VAL A 32 2.60 -4.58 32.30
CA VAL A 32 3.38 -5.61 32.98
C VAL A 32 2.59 -6.92 33.14
N ILE A 33 1.31 -6.83 33.47
CA ILE A 33 0.43 -8.00 33.58
C ILE A 33 0.34 -8.70 32.21
N ASN A 34 0.06 -7.98 31.15
CA ASN A 34 0.00 -8.57 29.80
C ASN A 34 1.32 -9.24 29.40
N LYS A 35 2.45 -8.62 29.73
CA LYS A 35 3.76 -9.21 29.48
C LYS A 35 3.96 -10.50 30.26
N VAL A 36 3.66 -10.52 31.55
CA VAL A 36 3.81 -11.71 32.41
C VAL A 36 2.87 -12.83 31.97
N ILE A 37 1.63 -12.49 31.57
CA ILE A 37 0.69 -13.46 31.01
C ILE A 37 1.25 -14.09 29.74
N GLY A 38 1.71 -13.27 28.80
CA GLY A 38 2.27 -13.76 27.53
C GLY A 38 3.50 -14.67 27.75
N GLU A 39 4.42 -14.24 28.62
CA GLU A 39 5.60 -15.05 28.97
C GLU A 39 5.20 -16.37 29.67
N GLY A 40 4.22 -16.32 30.57
CA GLY A 40 3.72 -17.50 31.28
C GLY A 40 3.01 -18.50 30.36
N LEU A 41 2.15 -18.00 29.45
CA LEU A 41 1.48 -18.84 28.46
C LEU A 41 2.48 -19.51 27.50
N ASN A 42 3.41 -18.74 26.94
CA ASN A 42 4.43 -19.29 26.05
C ASN A 42 5.26 -20.36 26.74
N LYS A 43 5.73 -20.09 27.95
CA LYS A 43 6.47 -21.04 28.74
C LYS A 43 5.69 -22.34 29.01
N TYR A 44 4.40 -22.20 29.36
CA TYR A 44 3.53 -23.37 29.60
C TYR A 44 3.34 -24.20 28.33
N ILE A 45 3.14 -23.55 27.18
CA ILE A 45 2.98 -24.21 25.88
C ILE A 45 4.25 -24.98 25.51
N GLU A 46 5.42 -24.33 25.67
CA GLU A 46 6.72 -24.94 25.38
C GLU A 46 7.04 -26.13 26.31
N GLU A 47 6.87 -25.95 27.63
CA GLU A 47 7.18 -27.00 28.64
C GLU A 47 6.30 -28.24 28.47
N ASN A 48 5.05 -28.06 27.99
CA ASN A 48 4.12 -29.16 27.77
C ASN A 48 4.09 -29.65 26.32
N ASN A 49 4.93 -29.12 25.44
CA ASN A 49 5.00 -29.44 24.01
C ASN A 49 3.60 -29.41 23.32
N LEU A 50 2.79 -28.40 23.64
CA LEU A 50 1.45 -28.30 23.12
C LEU A 50 1.44 -27.79 21.66
N ASN A 51 0.86 -28.56 20.73
CA ASN A 51 0.66 -28.16 19.35
C ASN A 51 -0.65 -27.37 19.25
N LEU A 52 -0.57 -26.04 19.28
CA LEU A 52 -1.73 -25.18 19.23
C LEU A 52 -2.26 -25.05 17.79
N LEU A 53 -3.59 -25.00 17.67
CA LEU A 53 -4.30 -24.70 16.38
C LEU A 53 -4.54 -23.21 16.18
N GLY A 54 -4.14 -22.36 17.12
CA GLY A 54 -4.29 -20.91 17.07
C GLY A 54 -3.77 -20.26 18.35
N ASP A 55 -3.91 -18.94 18.43
CA ASP A 55 -3.51 -18.21 19.64
C ASP A 55 -4.45 -18.51 20.80
N PRO A 56 -3.93 -18.50 22.06
CA PRO A 56 -4.75 -18.58 23.27
C PRO A 56 -5.80 -17.46 23.30
N LEU A 57 -7.04 -17.81 23.56
CA LEU A 57 -8.15 -16.86 23.63
C LEU A 57 -8.49 -16.54 25.11
N PRO A 58 -8.61 -15.25 25.50
CA PRO A 58 -9.05 -14.91 26.83
C PRO A 58 -10.46 -15.44 27.08
N ASN A 59 -10.65 -16.10 28.22
CA ASN A 59 -11.97 -16.56 28.67
C ASN A 59 -12.51 -15.60 29.72
N GLU A 60 -13.46 -14.75 29.31
CA GLU A 60 -14.05 -13.72 30.19
C GLU A 60 -14.96 -14.31 31.26
N GLU A 61 -15.62 -15.46 31.00
CA GLU A 61 -16.53 -16.10 31.97
C GLU A 61 -15.77 -16.71 33.16
N LEU A 62 -14.58 -17.24 32.91
CA LEU A 62 -13.73 -17.85 33.93
C LEU A 62 -12.69 -16.89 34.53
N THR A 63 -12.54 -15.72 33.97
CA THR A 63 -11.64 -14.68 34.49
C THR A 63 -12.39 -13.87 35.55
N PRO A 64 -11.94 -13.86 36.81
CA PRO A 64 -12.58 -13.04 37.87
C PRO A 64 -12.49 -11.55 37.53
N GLU A 65 -13.42 -10.76 38.06
CA GLU A 65 -13.37 -9.31 37.95
C GLU A 65 -12.05 -8.75 38.53
N VAL A 66 -11.34 -7.98 37.74
CA VAL A 66 -10.01 -7.47 38.08
C VAL A 66 -10.13 -6.03 38.59
N ASN A 67 -9.72 -5.80 39.85
CA ASN A 67 -9.65 -4.48 40.44
C ASN A 67 -8.19 -4.11 40.79
N PHE A 68 -7.59 -3.25 40.02
CA PHE A 68 -6.20 -2.81 40.18
C PHE A 68 -5.93 -1.94 41.40
N ASP A 69 -6.97 -1.44 42.06
CA ASP A 69 -6.84 -0.57 43.25
C ASP A 69 -6.83 -1.35 44.56
N THR A 70 -7.40 -2.56 44.58
CA THR A 70 -7.66 -3.32 45.82
C THR A 70 -7.06 -4.72 45.84
N GLN A 71 -6.55 -5.20 44.68
CA GLN A 71 -6.01 -6.55 44.55
C GLN A 71 -4.53 -6.54 44.31
N ASP A 72 -3.81 -7.44 44.98
CA ASP A 72 -2.36 -7.69 44.76
C ASP A 72 -2.10 -8.94 43.92
N THR A 73 -3.13 -9.78 43.72
CA THR A 73 -3.05 -11.02 42.96
C THR A 73 -4.15 -11.04 41.89
N PHE A 74 -3.78 -11.38 40.67
CA PHE A 74 -4.69 -11.43 39.54
C PHE A 74 -4.68 -12.82 38.94
N SER A 75 -5.87 -13.31 38.57
CA SER A 75 -6.07 -14.59 37.87
C SER A 75 -6.71 -14.34 36.52
N PHE A 76 -6.19 -14.99 35.48
CA PHE A 76 -6.72 -14.91 34.12
C PHE A 76 -6.91 -16.31 33.57
N ALA A 77 -8.01 -16.54 32.88
CA ALA A 77 -8.29 -17.80 32.20
C ALA A 77 -8.14 -17.63 30.69
N PHE A 78 -7.58 -18.66 30.05
CA PHE A 78 -7.42 -18.71 28.61
C PHE A 78 -7.85 -20.06 28.07
N ASP A 79 -8.56 -20.04 26.95
CA ASP A 79 -8.89 -21.23 26.20
C ASP A 79 -7.80 -21.48 25.15
N ILE A 80 -7.31 -22.69 25.09
CA ILE A 80 -6.34 -23.14 24.09
C ILE A 80 -6.90 -24.32 23.31
N ALA A 81 -6.81 -24.26 21.98
CA ALA A 81 -7.15 -25.34 21.11
C ALA A 81 -5.87 -26.14 20.77
N VAL A 82 -5.84 -27.41 21.13
CA VAL A 82 -4.70 -28.28 20.92
C VAL A 82 -4.99 -29.25 19.78
N ALA A 83 -4.03 -29.40 18.86
CA ALA A 83 -4.11 -30.37 17.78
C ALA A 83 -4.10 -31.81 18.37
N PRO A 84 -5.00 -32.67 17.93
CA PRO A 84 -4.95 -34.07 18.34
C PRO A 84 -3.69 -34.76 17.79
N GLU A 85 -3.16 -35.69 18.54
CA GLU A 85 -2.10 -36.55 18.04
C GLU A 85 -2.69 -37.52 16.98
N PHE A 86 -2.04 -37.63 15.85
CA PHE A 86 -2.41 -38.58 14.81
C PHE A 86 -1.18 -39.17 14.12
N ASP A 87 -1.26 -40.42 13.78
CA ASP A 87 -0.24 -41.09 12.99
C ASP A 87 -0.43 -40.83 11.52
N ALA A 88 0.42 -40.04 10.91
CA ALA A 88 0.48 -39.89 9.48
C ALA A 88 1.13 -41.14 8.86
N LEU A 89 0.31 -42.09 8.40
CA LEU A 89 0.78 -43.32 7.77
C LEU A 89 1.32 -43.01 6.35
N LEU A 90 2.47 -42.34 6.27
CA LEU A 90 3.20 -42.17 5.04
C LEU A 90 3.97 -43.44 4.69
N ASN A 91 3.71 -44.00 3.51
CA ASN A 91 4.38 -45.20 3.02
C ASN A 91 4.73 -45.07 1.53
N GLY A 92 5.51 -45.99 0.99
CA GLY A 92 5.96 -45.98 -0.39
C GLY A 92 4.85 -46.05 -1.46
N LYS A 93 3.57 -46.21 -1.06
CA LYS A 93 2.42 -46.15 -1.96
C LYS A 93 1.84 -44.74 -2.10
N ASN A 94 2.21 -43.84 -1.18
CA ASN A 94 1.78 -42.43 -1.24
C ASN A 94 2.54 -41.74 -2.38
N LYS A 95 1.79 -41.16 -3.31
CA LYS A 95 2.33 -40.40 -4.43
C LYS A 95 2.21 -38.91 -4.14
N LEU A 96 3.32 -38.20 -4.17
CA LEU A 96 3.39 -36.75 -4.09
C LEU A 96 3.82 -36.23 -5.46
N THR A 97 3.11 -35.24 -5.96
CA THR A 97 3.52 -34.54 -7.17
C THR A 97 4.50 -33.43 -6.79
N GLN A 98 5.73 -33.57 -7.21
CA GLN A 98 6.74 -32.51 -7.08
C GLN A 98 6.77 -31.71 -8.38
N TYR A 99 6.47 -30.40 -8.28
CA TYR A 99 6.58 -29.50 -9.41
C TYR A 99 7.98 -28.95 -9.48
N THR A 100 8.60 -29.01 -10.67
CA THR A 100 9.88 -28.35 -10.93
C THR A 100 9.60 -27.14 -11.80
N ILE A 101 10.00 -25.95 -11.34
CA ILE A 101 9.90 -24.74 -12.13
C ILE A 101 11.09 -24.72 -13.09
N THR A 102 10.80 -24.76 -14.38
CA THR A 102 11.82 -24.58 -15.41
C THR A 102 11.84 -23.11 -15.84
N VAL A 103 12.96 -22.44 -15.65
CA VAL A 103 13.15 -21.07 -16.14
C VAL A 103 13.34 -21.12 -17.64
N THR A 104 12.45 -20.43 -18.37
CA THR A 104 12.54 -20.30 -19.83
C THR A 104 13.27 -19.02 -20.21
N ASP A 105 13.83 -18.97 -21.42
CA ASP A 105 14.48 -17.76 -21.94
C ASP A 105 13.50 -16.58 -21.98
N GLU A 106 12.23 -16.83 -22.28
CA GLU A 106 11.19 -15.80 -22.24
C GLU A 106 11.00 -15.20 -20.83
N MET A 107 11.06 -16.03 -19.78
CA MET A 107 11.00 -15.54 -18.40
C MET A 107 12.19 -14.66 -18.06
N VAL A 108 13.39 -15.05 -18.54
CA VAL A 108 14.62 -14.26 -18.35
C VAL A 108 14.50 -12.93 -19.07
N ASP A 109 14.11 -12.94 -20.35
CA ASP A 109 13.95 -11.72 -21.16
C ASP A 109 12.92 -10.76 -20.53
N ASN A 110 11.79 -11.28 -20.08
CA ASN A 110 10.76 -10.47 -19.43
C ASN A 110 11.28 -9.86 -18.13
N GLN A 111 12.05 -10.60 -17.35
CA GLN A 111 12.65 -10.09 -16.12
C GLN A 111 13.69 -8.99 -16.41
N VAL A 112 14.55 -9.18 -17.40
CA VAL A 112 15.54 -8.18 -17.80
C VAL A 112 14.85 -6.92 -18.32
N LYS A 113 13.81 -7.05 -19.16
CA LYS A 113 13.00 -5.91 -19.61
C LYS A 113 12.33 -5.18 -18.44
N SER A 114 11.83 -5.90 -17.45
CA SER A 114 11.25 -5.31 -16.24
C SER A 114 12.28 -4.48 -15.47
N TYR A 115 13.50 -4.96 -15.33
CA TYR A 115 14.57 -4.18 -14.73
C TYR A 115 14.93 -2.95 -15.57
N ALA A 116 15.07 -3.09 -16.88
CA ALA A 116 15.35 -1.96 -17.76
C ALA A 116 14.27 -0.87 -17.65
N GLN A 117 13.00 -1.27 -17.58
CA GLN A 117 11.88 -0.36 -17.33
C GLN A 117 11.99 0.32 -15.95
N ARG A 118 12.25 -0.44 -14.90
CA ARG A 118 12.32 0.09 -13.53
C ARG A 118 13.44 1.08 -13.31
N PHE A 119 14.59 0.88 -13.97
CA PHE A 119 15.77 1.74 -13.86
C PHE A 119 15.90 2.73 -15.01
N GLY A 120 14.86 2.84 -15.83
CA GLY A 120 14.76 3.86 -16.87
C GLY A 120 14.58 5.26 -16.29
N GLU A 121 14.64 6.24 -17.16
CA GLU A 121 14.49 7.64 -16.82
C GLU A 121 13.43 8.33 -17.67
N TYR A 122 12.93 9.46 -17.17
CA TYR A 122 11.96 10.28 -17.89
C TYR A 122 12.70 11.38 -18.66
N VAL A 123 12.54 11.37 -19.97
CA VAL A 123 13.14 12.36 -20.87
C VAL A 123 12.07 13.23 -21.52
N GLN A 124 12.42 14.46 -21.86
CA GLN A 124 11.56 15.32 -22.66
C GLN A 124 11.54 14.86 -24.11
N ALA A 125 10.34 14.81 -24.71
CA ALA A 125 10.16 14.46 -26.12
C ALA A 125 9.53 15.64 -26.88
N GLU A 126 9.70 15.67 -28.20
CA GLU A 126 9.17 16.71 -29.07
C GLU A 126 7.85 16.32 -29.74
N VAL A 127 7.62 15.02 -29.89
CA VAL A 127 6.47 14.44 -30.59
C VAL A 127 5.88 13.33 -29.73
N VAL A 128 4.57 13.30 -29.59
CA VAL A 128 3.86 12.29 -28.81
C VAL A 128 3.91 10.92 -29.47
N GLU A 129 4.38 9.94 -28.74
CA GLU A 129 4.35 8.52 -29.08
C GLU A 129 3.55 7.71 -28.05
N GLU A 130 3.35 6.42 -28.37
CA GLU A 130 2.62 5.53 -27.47
C GLU A 130 3.33 5.39 -26.11
N GLY A 131 2.59 5.57 -25.03
CA GLY A 131 3.11 5.47 -23.67
C GLY A 131 3.63 6.78 -23.07
N ASP A 132 3.72 7.86 -23.86
CA ASP A 132 4.15 9.15 -23.37
C ASP A 132 3.12 9.76 -22.39
N VAL A 133 3.64 10.49 -21.42
CA VAL A 133 2.84 11.37 -20.56
C VAL A 133 2.85 12.78 -21.14
N VAL A 134 1.68 13.30 -21.44
CA VAL A 134 1.53 14.67 -21.96
C VAL A 134 1.03 15.60 -20.87
N LYS A 135 1.60 16.80 -20.83
CA LYS A 135 1.25 17.86 -19.90
C LYS A 135 0.76 19.07 -20.67
N GLY A 136 -0.33 19.69 -20.21
CA GLY A 136 -0.89 20.84 -20.88
C GLY A 136 -2.01 21.51 -20.12
N LEU A 137 -2.61 22.48 -20.80
CA LEU A 137 -3.79 23.22 -20.34
C LEU A 137 -5.05 22.57 -20.90
N LEU A 138 -5.95 22.15 -20.02
CA LEU A 138 -7.28 21.64 -20.35
C LEU A 138 -8.30 22.78 -20.21
N THR A 139 -9.09 23.01 -21.24
CA THR A 139 -10.15 24.01 -21.21
C THR A 139 -11.45 23.41 -21.75
N GLU A 140 -12.50 23.44 -20.97
CA GLU A 140 -13.83 22.99 -21.38
C GLU A 140 -14.39 23.94 -22.45
N GLN A 141 -14.97 23.38 -23.50
CA GLN A 141 -15.62 24.16 -24.58
C GLN A 141 -17.01 24.59 -24.16
N LYS A 142 -17.09 25.41 -23.11
CA LYS A 142 -18.34 25.94 -22.56
C LYS A 142 -18.09 27.32 -21.94
N GLU A 143 -19.09 28.18 -21.95
CA GLU A 143 -19.05 29.49 -21.28
C GLU A 143 -18.87 29.26 -19.75
N ASN A 144 -17.87 29.90 -19.17
CA ASN A 144 -17.44 29.69 -17.78
C ASN A 144 -17.10 28.18 -17.45
N GLY A 145 -16.58 27.46 -18.43
CA GLY A 145 -16.21 26.06 -18.29
C GLY A 145 -15.01 25.84 -17.41
N ILE A 146 -14.73 24.54 -17.17
CA ILE A 146 -13.61 24.09 -16.35
C ILE A 146 -12.29 24.39 -17.07
N VAL A 147 -11.35 24.98 -16.33
CA VAL A 147 -9.97 25.21 -16.79
C VAL A 147 -9.04 24.50 -15.81
N LYS A 148 -8.21 23.59 -16.31
CA LYS A 148 -7.21 22.88 -15.52
C LYS A 148 -5.82 23.16 -16.06
N GLU A 149 -5.06 23.97 -15.33
CA GLU A 149 -3.64 24.17 -15.58
C GLU A 149 -2.83 22.93 -15.17
N ASN A 150 -1.75 22.67 -15.88
CA ASN A 150 -0.87 21.55 -15.64
C ASN A 150 -1.59 20.18 -15.62
N GLY A 151 -2.62 20.02 -16.46
CA GLY A 151 -3.27 18.73 -16.65
C GLY A 151 -2.28 17.72 -17.21
N MET A 152 -2.28 16.52 -16.66
CA MET A 152 -1.43 15.42 -17.11
C MET A 152 -2.31 14.26 -17.54
N LEU A 153 -2.02 13.69 -18.71
CA LEU A 153 -2.71 12.52 -19.22
C LEU A 153 -1.77 11.63 -20.03
N THR A 154 -2.11 10.35 -20.10
CA THR A 154 -1.42 9.37 -20.91
C THR A 154 -2.41 8.82 -21.93
N PRO A 155 -2.28 9.16 -23.23
CA PRO A 155 -3.22 8.71 -24.24
C PRO A 155 -3.37 7.19 -24.34
N ALA A 156 -2.30 6.43 -24.04
CA ALA A 156 -2.32 4.98 -24.04
C ALA A 156 -3.33 4.36 -23.05
N TYR A 157 -3.68 5.08 -21.96
CA TYR A 157 -4.66 4.62 -20.95
C TYR A 157 -6.10 4.96 -21.30
N MET A 158 -6.33 5.69 -22.40
CA MET A 158 -7.68 5.96 -22.88
C MET A 158 -8.34 4.67 -23.36
N SER A 159 -9.57 4.43 -22.90
CA SER A 159 -10.39 3.28 -23.31
C SER A 159 -10.80 3.38 -24.76
N ASP A 160 -11.14 4.59 -25.20
CA ASP A 160 -11.48 4.88 -26.60
C ASP A 160 -10.22 5.16 -27.42
N LYS A 161 -9.88 4.22 -28.30
CA LYS A 161 -8.70 4.30 -29.15
C LYS A 161 -8.78 5.41 -30.21
N GLU A 162 -9.97 5.84 -30.62
CA GLU A 162 -10.11 6.95 -31.54
C GLU A 162 -9.77 8.29 -30.85
N GLN A 163 -10.16 8.46 -29.59
CA GLN A 163 -9.74 9.61 -28.81
C GLN A 163 -8.22 9.61 -28.54
N ALA A 164 -7.64 8.44 -28.26
CA ALA A 164 -6.20 8.30 -28.08
C ALA A 164 -5.39 8.68 -29.35
N LYS A 165 -5.88 8.31 -30.53
CA LYS A 165 -5.23 8.62 -31.82
C LYS A 165 -5.10 10.12 -32.11
N LEU A 166 -5.98 10.95 -31.53
CA LEU A 166 -5.91 12.41 -31.69
C LEU A 166 -4.61 13.01 -31.15
N PHE A 167 -3.98 12.31 -30.21
CA PHE A 167 -2.71 12.74 -29.61
C PHE A 167 -1.48 12.21 -30.34
N ALA A 168 -1.62 11.17 -31.17
CA ALA A 168 -0.50 10.54 -31.84
C ALA A 168 0.18 11.50 -32.82
N GLY A 169 1.48 11.71 -32.66
CA GLY A 169 2.26 12.60 -33.50
C GLY A 169 2.10 14.10 -33.22
N ALA A 170 1.32 14.48 -32.19
CA ALA A 170 1.18 15.87 -31.78
C ALA A 170 2.49 16.41 -31.19
N LYS A 171 2.68 17.72 -31.27
CA LYS A 171 3.86 18.45 -30.81
C LYS A 171 3.51 19.46 -29.75
N VAL A 172 4.51 19.86 -28.98
CA VAL A 172 4.36 20.96 -28.02
C VAL A 172 3.86 22.23 -28.73
N GLY A 173 2.79 22.82 -28.23
CA GLY A 173 2.07 23.95 -28.81
C GLY A 173 0.81 23.56 -29.60
N ASP A 174 0.61 22.28 -29.92
CA ASP A 174 -0.62 21.83 -30.58
C ASP A 174 -1.82 21.89 -29.62
N VAL A 175 -2.98 22.16 -30.20
CA VAL A 175 -4.27 22.19 -29.47
C VAL A 175 -5.13 21.04 -29.98
N ILE A 176 -5.41 20.09 -29.11
CA ILE A 176 -6.16 18.87 -29.42
C ILE A 176 -7.54 18.97 -28.77
N THR A 177 -8.60 18.76 -29.55
CA THR A 177 -9.97 18.68 -29.02
C THR A 177 -10.34 17.22 -28.81
N PHE A 178 -10.74 16.86 -27.59
CA PHE A 178 -11.17 15.51 -27.23
C PHE A 178 -12.27 15.55 -26.19
N ASN A 179 -12.97 14.42 -26.01
CA ASN A 179 -14.00 14.28 -24.98
C ASN A 179 -13.47 13.40 -23.84
N PRO A 180 -13.25 13.95 -22.63
CA PRO A 180 -12.69 13.19 -21.50
C PRO A 180 -13.55 11.98 -21.10
N THR A 181 -14.86 12.15 -21.06
CA THR A 181 -15.79 11.08 -20.65
C THR A 181 -15.79 9.94 -21.64
N LYS A 182 -15.73 10.22 -22.94
CA LYS A 182 -15.59 9.19 -23.98
C LYS A 182 -14.22 8.55 -23.94
N ALA A 183 -13.16 9.36 -23.79
CA ALA A 183 -11.77 8.90 -23.80
C ALA A 183 -11.49 7.84 -22.70
N TYR A 184 -11.95 8.10 -21.50
CA TYR A 184 -11.65 7.21 -20.36
C TYR A 184 -12.80 6.24 -20.03
N GLY A 185 -14.06 6.60 -20.28
CA GLY A 185 -15.22 5.78 -19.94
C GLY A 185 -15.42 5.54 -18.44
N ASN A 186 -14.68 6.28 -17.59
CA ASN A 186 -14.65 6.15 -16.14
C ASN A 186 -14.64 7.53 -15.47
N SER A 187 -15.70 7.82 -14.70
CA SER A 187 -15.85 9.09 -14.00
C SER A 187 -14.76 9.36 -12.95
N VAL A 188 -14.18 8.32 -12.35
CA VAL A 188 -13.11 8.45 -11.36
C VAL A 188 -11.82 8.99 -12.00
N GLU A 189 -11.47 8.48 -13.18
CA GLU A 189 -10.31 8.97 -13.92
C GLU A 189 -10.50 10.39 -14.41
N VAL A 190 -11.68 10.72 -14.94
CA VAL A 190 -12.04 12.07 -15.38
C VAL A 190 -12.02 13.06 -14.21
N SER A 191 -12.60 12.68 -13.07
CA SER A 191 -12.59 13.45 -11.83
C SER A 191 -11.15 13.75 -11.37
N SER A 192 -10.29 12.75 -11.34
CA SER A 192 -8.88 12.89 -10.95
C SER A 192 -8.10 13.79 -11.91
N MET A 193 -8.29 13.60 -13.20
CA MET A 193 -7.61 14.36 -14.25
C MET A 193 -7.98 15.85 -14.21
N LEU A 194 -9.28 16.16 -14.08
CA LEU A 194 -9.78 17.54 -14.07
C LEU A 194 -9.70 18.19 -12.68
N GLY A 195 -9.62 17.38 -11.61
CA GLY A 195 -9.64 17.85 -10.22
C GLY A 195 -11.03 18.32 -9.77
N ILE A 196 -12.09 17.67 -10.25
CA ILE A 196 -13.49 17.92 -9.94
C ILE A 196 -14.09 16.77 -9.13
N SER A 197 -15.30 16.92 -8.60
CA SER A 197 -15.98 15.82 -7.91
C SER A 197 -16.39 14.70 -8.88
N LYS A 198 -16.69 13.51 -8.36
CA LYS A 198 -17.13 12.39 -9.18
C LYS A 198 -18.49 12.65 -9.82
N GLU A 199 -19.39 13.30 -9.09
CA GLU A 199 -20.72 13.69 -9.53
C GLU A 199 -20.64 14.68 -10.70
N GLU A 200 -19.75 15.66 -10.63
CA GLU A 200 -19.49 16.59 -11.74
C GLU A 200 -18.90 15.86 -12.95
N ALA A 201 -18.00 14.92 -12.74
CA ALA A 201 -17.42 14.12 -13.82
C ALA A 201 -18.44 13.18 -14.50
N GLU A 202 -19.41 12.65 -13.76
CA GLU A 202 -20.52 11.85 -14.30
C GLU A 202 -21.48 12.66 -15.15
N ALA A 203 -21.69 13.95 -14.78
CA ALA A 203 -22.54 14.86 -15.52
C ALA A 203 -21.83 15.51 -16.74
N LEU A 204 -20.52 15.32 -16.87
CA LEU A 204 -19.70 15.95 -17.88
C LEU A 204 -19.92 15.30 -19.25
N THR A 205 -20.36 16.11 -20.23
CA THR A 205 -20.55 15.65 -21.62
C THR A 205 -19.80 16.51 -22.63
N SER A 206 -19.20 17.60 -22.18
CA SER A 206 -18.53 18.60 -23.00
C SER A 206 -17.22 18.14 -23.57
N ASP A 207 -16.84 18.64 -24.72
CA ASP A 207 -15.51 18.50 -25.27
C ASP A 207 -14.54 19.49 -24.61
N PHE A 208 -13.27 19.12 -24.55
CA PHE A 208 -12.18 19.94 -24.03
C PHE A 208 -11.13 20.17 -25.09
N THR A 209 -10.52 21.33 -25.06
CA THR A 209 -9.24 21.55 -25.73
C THR A 209 -8.11 21.25 -24.77
N PHE A 210 -7.09 20.59 -25.29
CA PHE A 210 -5.83 20.33 -24.59
C PHE A 210 -4.71 21.03 -25.36
N GLU A 211 -4.17 22.09 -24.78
CA GLU A 211 -2.98 22.76 -25.30
C GLU A 211 -1.74 22.06 -24.75
N LEU A 212 -1.01 21.39 -25.64
CA LEU A 212 0.14 20.56 -25.30
C LEU A 212 1.36 21.42 -24.92
N GLN A 213 1.75 21.40 -23.66
CA GLN A 213 2.85 22.20 -23.14
C GLN A 213 4.12 21.41 -22.90
N GLY A 214 4.03 20.10 -22.79
CA GLY A 214 5.20 19.22 -22.58
C GLY A 214 4.87 17.77 -22.83
N ILE A 215 5.88 17.03 -23.25
CA ILE A 215 5.82 15.58 -23.50
C ILE A 215 6.93 14.95 -22.72
N THR A 216 6.60 13.96 -21.90
CA THR A 216 7.57 13.22 -21.10
C THR A 216 7.49 11.74 -21.48
N ARG A 217 8.61 11.20 -21.92
CA ARG A 217 8.75 9.80 -22.31
C ARG A 217 9.55 9.02 -21.30
N HIS A 218 9.03 7.88 -20.88
CA HIS A 218 9.80 6.94 -20.10
C HIS A 218 10.73 6.14 -21.03
N GLN A 219 12.04 6.34 -20.90
CA GLN A 219 13.06 5.61 -21.64
C GLN A 219 13.63 4.51 -20.76
N ALA A 220 13.45 3.25 -21.15
CA ALA A 220 14.05 2.13 -20.45
C ALA A 220 15.58 2.25 -20.43
N ALA A 221 16.20 1.83 -19.33
CA ALA A 221 17.65 1.80 -19.22
C ALA A 221 18.27 0.84 -20.26
N ALA A 222 19.45 1.15 -20.73
CA ALA A 222 20.22 0.23 -21.57
C ALA A 222 20.50 -1.07 -20.80
N ILE A 223 20.41 -2.20 -21.50
CA ILE A 223 20.72 -3.51 -20.91
C ILE A 223 22.22 -3.74 -21.01
N ASP A 224 22.96 -3.23 -20.03
CA ASP A 224 24.41 -3.26 -19.96
C ASP A 224 24.93 -3.53 -18.56
N GLY A 225 26.25 -3.42 -18.37
CA GLY A 225 26.88 -3.65 -17.07
C GLY A 225 26.46 -2.65 -15.99
N GLU A 226 26.06 -1.43 -16.35
CA GLU A 226 25.61 -0.41 -15.40
C GLU A 226 24.23 -0.77 -14.83
N LEU A 227 23.32 -1.27 -15.68
CA LEU A 227 22.02 -1.77 -15.22
C LEU A 227 22.22 -2.93 -14.24
N PHE A 228 23.06 -3.91 -14.60
CA PHE A 228 23.28 -5.06 -13.72
C PHE A 228 23.93 -4.66 -12.38
N ALA A 229 24.84 -3.70 -12.37
CA ALA A 229 25.42 -3.17 -11.13
C ALA A 229 24.42 -2.43 -10.23
N LYS A 230 23.30 -1.93 -10.79
CA LYS A 230 22.20 -1.33 -10.02
C LYS A 230 21.22 -2.36 -9.45
N VAL A 231 21.17 -3.54 -10.06
CA VAL A 231 20.25 -4.63 -9.68
C VAL A 231 20.86 -5.54 -8.62
N TYR A 232 22.17 -5.79 -8.68
CA TYR A 232 22.95 -6.70 -7.83
C TYR A 232 24.03 -5.95 -7.06
#